data_668394c2e87470e7fcbcbc058bda11b6
#
_entry.id   668394c2e87470e7fcbcbc058bda11b6
#
_cell.length_a   1.000
_cell.length_b   1.000
_cell.length_c   1.000
_cell.angle_alpha   90.00
_cell.angle_beta   90.00
_cell.angle_gamma   90.00
#
_symmetry.space_group_name_H-M   'P 1'
#
loop_
_entity.id
_entity.type
_entity.pdbx_description
1 polymer ?
#
loop_
_entity_poly.entity_id
_entity_poly.type
_entity_poly.pdbx_seq_one_letter_code
_entity_poly.pdbx_strand_id
1 'polypeptide(L)'
;MRRNRAGLVTLLAAVLATGCDYYYNDVPSPDTYLNLIPWFDGMVKQPAVHPYQRFDIPRHAVPGTVPITGGEADWSADWGNRTTTTAPIDRLVNPLAGRPASAQGDTLYQTFCAVCHGPTGAGDGPVGPQVAALPLITDRARAFSDGYLYSYIRYGGFLMPSYGDRVRGNARWEIVNYVRSLQVAAASAGATPGGAN
;
A
#
# COMPACT_ATOMS: atom_id res chain seq x y z
N MET A 1 5.54 66.83 10.34
CA MET A 1 6.56 65.89 9.77
C MET A 1 6.52 64.46 10.33
N ARG A 2 6.07 64.15 11.55
CA ARG A 2 5.97 62.76 12.11
C ARG A 2 4.92 61.87 11.41
N ARG A 3 3.79 62.44 10.99
CA ARG A 3 2.66 61.71 10.35
C ARG A 3 3.01 61.07 8.99
N ASN A 4 3.88 61.71 8.21
CA ASN A 4 4.28 61.16 6.91
C ASN A 4 5.30 60.01 7.03
N ARG A 5 6.07 59.99 8.14
CA ARG A 5 7.04 58.90 8.38
C ARG A 5 6.35 57.57 8.74
N ALA A 6 5.28 57.64 9.54
CA ALA A 6 4.51 56.45 9.90
C ALA A 6 3.82 55.84 8.65
N GLY A 7 3.24 56.65 7.77
CA GLY A 7 2.65 56.20 6.52
C GLY A 7 3.67 55.57 5.56
N LEU A 8 4.87 56.13 5.51
CA LEU A 8 5.95 55.59 4.67
C LEU A 8 6.45 54.23 5.19
N VAL A 9 6.55 54.09 6.53
CA VAL A 9 6.98 52.83 7.15
C VAL A 9 5.93 51.71 6.96
N THR A 10 4.64 52.04 7.11
CA THR A 10 3.56 51.07 6.85
C THR A 10 3.48 50.68 5.40
N LEU A 11 3.67 51.57 4.46
CA LEU A 11 3.73 51.25 3.02
C LEU A 11 4.91 50.36 2.71
N LEU A 12 6.08 50.65 3.27
CA LEU A 12 7.29 49.83 3.05
C LEU A 12 7.13 48.44 3.66
N ALA A 13 6.53 48.32 4.84
CA ALA A 13 6.24 47.02 5.48
C ALA A 13 5.22 46.20 4.67
N ALA A 14 4.20 46.83 4.09
CA ALA A 14 3.23 46.17 3.24
C ALA A 14 3.88 45.63 1.94
N VAL A 15 4.74 46.43 1.31
CA VAL A 15 5.47 46.01 0.10
C VAL A 15 6.45 44.87 0.39
N LEU A 16 7.10 44.89 1.53
CA LEU A 16 8.00 43.81 1.95
C LEU A 16 7.23 42.50 2.29
N ALA A 17 6.05 42.61 2.86
CA ALA A 17 5.23 41.44 3.20
C ALA A 17 4.66 40.75 1.95
N THR A 18 4.24 41.50 0.93
CA THR A 18 3.74 40.95 -0.33
C THR A 18 4.84 40.42 -1.24
N GLY A 19 6.06 40.95 -1.12
CA GLY A 19 7.20 40.56 -1.95
C GLY A 19 7.62 39.11 -1.76
N CYS A 20 7.48 38.56 -0.55
CA CYS A 20 7.80 37.16 -0.30
C CYS A 20 6.81 36.19 -0.96
N ASP A 21 5.53 36.51 -0.88
CA ASP A 21 4.47 35.67 -1.49
C ASP A 21 4.60 35.66 -3.02
N TYR A 22 4.77 36.82 -3.63
CA TYR A 22 5.02 36.96 -5.05
C TYR A 22 6.27 36.18 -5.49
N TYR A 23 7.37 36.28 -4.74
CA TYR A 23 8.61 35.58 -5.07
C TYR A 23 8.45 34.06 -5.01
N TYR A 24 7.74 33.52 -4.04
CA TYR A 24 7.60 32.07 -3.87
C TYR A 24 6.52 31.45 -4.74
N ASN A 25 5.48 32.19 -5.09
CA ASN A 25 4.30 31.63 -5.76
C ASN A 25 4.12 32.08 -7.21
N ASP A 26 4.48 33.33 -7.52
CA ASP A 26 4.18 33.92 -8.84
C ASP A 26 5.41 34.09 -9.73
N VAL A 27 6.60 34.26 -9.15
CA VAL A 27 7.82 34.37 -9.97
C VAL A 27 8.22 32.98 -10.46
N PRO A 28 8.23 32.74 -11.78
CA PRO A 28 8.75 31.51 -12.33
C PRO A 28 10.18 31.26 -11.88
N SER A 29 10.47 30.03 -11.46
CA SER A 29 11.84 29.69 -11.08
C SER A 29 12.80 29.95 -12.24
N PRO A 30 14.04 30.34 -12.00
CA PRO A 30 15.04 30.51 -13.05
C PRO A 30 15.14 29.30 -13.97
N ASP A 31 14.91 28.10 -13.45
CA ASP A 31 14.91 26.86 -14.21
C ASP A 31 13.83 26.83 -15.30
N THR A 32 12.70 27.51 -15.09
CA THR A 32 11.63 27.61 -16.10
C THR A 32 12.12 28.34 -17.35
N TYR A 33 12.94 29.34 -17.20
CA TYR A 33 13.52 30.10 -18.35
C TYR A 33 14.76 29.42 -18.93
N LEU A 34 15.59 28.79 -18.08
CA LEU A 34 16.78 28.08 -18.53
C LEU A 34 16.40 26.86 -19.38
N ASN A 35 15.28 26.24 -19.13
CA ASN A 35 14.77 25.09 -19.90
C ASN A 35 14.36 25.47 -21.35
N LEU A 36 14.27 26.77 -21.69
CA LEU A 36 14.06 27.24 -23.06
C LEU A 36 15.35 27.18 -23.89
N ILE A 37 16.48 27.07 -23.23
CA ILE A 37 17.79 26.97 -23.88
C ILE A 37 18.16 25.49 -23.97
N PRO A 38 18.34 24.91 -25.17
CA PRO A 38 18.60 23.46 -25.33
C PRO A 38 19.80 22.93 -24.52
N TRP A 39 20.73 23.79 -24.19
CA TRP A 39 21.94 23.45 -23.41
C TRP A 39 21.64 23.18 -21.94
N PHE A 40 20.56 23.74 -21.40
CA PHE A 40 20.13 23.58 -20.01
C PHE A 40 18.89 22.69 -19.88
N ASP A 41 18.46 22.08 -20.98
CA ASP A 41 17.30 21.20 -21.05
C ASP A 41 17.59 19.79 -20.46
N GLY A 42 18.72 19.62 -19.75
CA GLY A 42 19.17 18.36 -19.25
C GLY A 42 18.14 17.65 -18.37
N MET A 43 17.71 16.46 -18.78
CA MET A 43 16.77 15.56 -18.08
C MET A 43 15.34 16.07 -17.83
N VAL A 44 15.00 17.30 -18.23
CA VAL A 44 13.61 17.80 -18.17
C VAL A 44 12.75 17.10 -19.20
N LYS A 45 13.32 16.83 -20.38
CA LYS A 45 12.69 16.03 -21.43
C LYS A 45 13.39 14.69 -21.54
N GLN A 46 12.81 13.68 -20.93
CA GLN A 46 13.31 12.32 -21.02
C GLN A 46 12.32 11.44 -21.80
N PRO A 47 12.78 10.39 -22.50
CA PRO A 47 11.88 9.46 -23.19
C PRO A 47 11.05 8.61 -22.22
N ALA A 48 11.41 8.56 -20.94
CA ALA A 48 10.61 7.87 -19.93
C ALA A 48 9.29 8.61 -19.68
N VAL A 49 8.20 7.88 -19.69
CA VAL A 49 6.86 8.41 -19.44
C VAL A 49 6.46 8.11 -18.01
N HIS A 50 6.24 9.15 -17.25
CA HIS A 50 5.71 9.03 -15.90
C HIS A 50 4.19 8.84 -15.91
N PRO A 51 3.61 8.23 -14.87
CA PRO A 51 2.16 8.15 -14.72
C PRO A 51 1.52 9.54 -14.86
N TYR A 52 0.46 9.62 -15.64
CA TYR A 52 -0.31 10.85 -15.90
C TYR A 52 0.40 11.95 -16.75
N GLN A 53 1.61 11.71 -17.24
CA GLN A 53 2.33 12.70 -18.03
C GLN A 53 1.81 12.83 -19.45
N ARG A 54 1.37 11.71 -20.06
CA ARG A 54 0.85 11.68 -21.43
C ARG A 54 -0.43 10.86 -21.50
N PHE A 55 -1.44 11.39 -22.17
CA PHE A 55 -2.73 10.72 -22.34
C PHE A 55 -2.74 9.72 -23.52
N ASP A 56 -1.84 9.90 -24.47
CA ASP A 56 -1.71 9.11 -25.71
C ASP A 56 -0.90 7.80 -25.50
N ILE A 57 -0.25 7.66 -24.34
CA ILE A 57 0.49 6.45 -24.02
C ILE A 57 -0.36 5.56 -23.14
N PRO A 58 -0.59 4.30 -23.55
CA PRO A 58 -1.35 3.34 -22.76
C PRO A 58 -0.74 3.18 -21.36
N ARG A 59 -1.57 3.29 -20.33
CA ARG A 59 -1.15 3.09 -18.93
C ARG A 59 -1.15 1.62 -18.52
N HIS A 60 -1.78 0.80 -19.33
CA HIS A 60 -1.89 -0.63 -19.13
C HIS A 60 -1.13 -1.35 -20.24
N ALA A 61 -0.55 -2.48 -19.90
CA ALA A 61 0.01 -3.36 -20.90
C ALA A 61 -1.08 -3.80 -21.90
N VAL A 62 -0.68 -4.05 -23.15
CA VAL A 62 -1.59 -4.57 -24.15
C VAL A 62 -2.20 -5.87 -23.63
N PRO A 63 -3.52 -6.09 -23.78
CA PRO A 63 -4.15 -7.33 -23.35
C PRO A 63 -3.41 -8.55 -23.93
N GLY A 64 -3.15 -9.53 -23.07
CA GLY A 64 -2.41 -10.74 -23.46
C GLY A 64 -0.89 -10.65 -23.36
N THR A 65 -0.32 -9.49 -23.01
CA THR A 65 1.12 -9.39 -22.72
C THR A 65 1.44 -9.98 -21.36
N VAL A 66 2.47 -10.82 -21.30
CA VAL A 66 3.02 -11.34 -20.05
C VAL A 66 4.30 -10.58 -19.73
N PRO A 67 4.38 -9.87 -18.59
CA PRO A 67 5.60 -9.16 -18.19
C PRO A 67 6.75 -10.18 -17.99
N ILE A 68 7.99 -9.73 -18.22
CA ILE A 68 9.19 -10.56 -18.01
C ILE A 68 9.33 -11.03 -16.55
N THR A 69 8.75 -10.31 -15.63
CA THR A 69 8.71 -10.67 -14.21
C THR A 69 7.65 -11.71 -13.86
N GLY A 70 6.96 -12.25 -14.86
CA GLY A 70 5.79 -13.11 -14.71
C GLY A 70 4.51 -12.30 -14.53
N GLY A 71 3.41 -12.83 -15.03
CA GLY A 71 2.06 -12.27 -14.84
C GLY A 71 1.28 -13.15 -13.86
N GLU A 72 0.59 -12.50 -12.93
CA GLU A 72 -0.44 -13.21 -12.17
C GLU A 72 -1.75 -13.16 -12.94
N ALA A 73 -2.42 -14.29 -13.06
CA ALA A 73 -3.79 -14.32 -13.60
C ALA A 73 -4.67 -13.34 -12.82
N ASP A 74 -5.56 -12.65 -13.52
CA ASP A 74 -6.53 -11.77 -12.91
C ASP A 74 -7.84 -12.53 -12.65
N TRP A 75 -8.25 -12.60 -11.38
CA TRP A 75 -9.54 -13.14 -10.95
C TRP A 75 -10.35 -12.14 -10.15
N SER A 76 -10.16 -10.84 -10.43
CA SER A 76 -10.89 -9.76 -9.77
C SER A 76 -12.41 -9.90 -9.92
N ALA A 77 -12.89 -10.41 -11.04
CA ALA A 77 -14.32 -10.67 -11.28
C ALA A 77 -14.85 -11.75 -10.31
N ASP A 78 -14.12 -12.86 -10.14
CA ASP A 78 -14.48 -13.90 -9.18
C ASP A 78 -14.41 -13.37 -7.73
N TRP A 79 -13.44 -12.53 -7.43
CA TRP A 79 -13.31 -11.88 -6.14
C TRP A 79 -14.48 -10.93 -5.86
N GLY A 80 -14.93 -10.17 -6.83
CA GLY A 80 -16.12 -9.33 -6.73
C GLY A 80 -17.38 -10.12 -6.41
N ASN A 81 -17.50 -11.34 -6.95
CA ASN A 81 -18.63 -12.25 -6.79
C ASN A 81 -18.45 -13.29 -5.67
N ARG A 82 -17.46 -13.13 -4.80
CA ARG A 82 -17.08 -14.12 -3.76
C ARG A 82 -18.20 -14.53 -2.80
N THR A 83 -19.25 -13.72 -2.70
CA THR A 83 -20.43 -14.06 -1.90
C THR A 83 -21.26 -15.17 -2.53
N THR A 84 -21.15 -15.34 -3.84
CA THR A 84 -21.90 -16.33 -4.60
C THR A 84 -21.04 -17.48 -5.11
N THR A 85 -19.74 -17.26 -5.31
CA THR A 85 -18.83 -18.25 -5.89
C THR A 85 -17.42 -18.06 -5.34
N THR A 86 -16.99 -18.89 -4.41
CA THR A 86 -15.60 -18.89 -3.90
C THR A 86 -14.74 -19.96 -4.58
N ALA A 87 -15.35 -20.91 -5.30
CA ALA A 87 -14.70 -22.08 -5.84
C ALA A 87 -13.43 -21.83 -6.68
N PRO A 88 -13.33 -20.80 -7.55
CA PRO A 88 -12.09 -20.51 -8.26
C PRO A 88 -10.96 -20.08 -7.32
N ILE A 89 -11.31 -19.29 -6.31
CA ILE A 89 -10.36 -18.72 -5.31
C ILE A 89 -9.85 -19.83 -4.39
N ASP A 90 -10.73 -20.73 -3.97
CA ASP A 90 -10.37 -21.84 -3.09
C ASP A 90 -9.51 -22.90 -3.80
N ARG A 91 -9.49 -22.92 -5.14
CA ARG A 91 -8.59 -23.78 -5.94
C ARG A 91 -7.17 -23.23 -6.06
N LEU A 92 -6.91 -22.00 -5.64
CA LEU A 92 -5.56 -21.46 -5.63
C LEU A 92 -4.70 -22.26 -4.66
N VAL A 93 -3.71 -22.92 -5.22
CA VAL A 93 -2.77 -23.74 -4.46
C VAL A 93 -1.65 -22.85 -3.93
N ASN A 94 -1.44 -22.90 -2.62
CA ASN A 94 -0.30 -22.25 -2.00
C ASN A 94 0.99 -23.02 -2.34
N PRO A 95 1.91 -22.47 -3.14
CA PRO A 95 3.15 -23.17 -3.52
C PRO A 95 4.13 -23.34 -2.36
N LEU A 96 3.86 -22.65 -1.24
CA LEU A 96 4.67 -22.70 -0.02
C LEU A 96 3.98 -23.50 1.11
N ALA A 97 2.86 -24.15 0.82
CA ALA A 97 2.12 -24.94 1.80
C ALA A 97 3.01 -26.00 2.47
N GLY A 98 2.90 -26.13 3.79
CA GLY A 98 3.72 -27.06 4.57
C GLY A 98 5.16 -26.61 4.84
N ARG A 99 5.61 -25.49 4.30
CA ARG A 99 6.89 -24.89 4.67
C ARG A 99 6.76 -24.06 5.94
N PRO A 100 7.78 -24.01 6.78
CA PRO A 100 7.80 -23.09 7.91
C PRO A 100 7.69 -21.64 7.43
N ALA A 101 7.13 -20.78 8.27
CA ALA A 101 7.11 -19.34 7.99
C ALA A 101 8.54 -18.81 7.85
N SER A 102 8.76 -18.01 6.81
CA SER A 102 10.06 -17.43 6.53
C SER A 102 10.25 -16.08 7.24
N ALA A 103 11.50 -15.67 7.42
CA ALA A 103 11.83 -14.32 7.89
C ALA A 103 11.29 -13.22 6.95
N GLN A 104 11.19 -13.50 5.66
CA GLN A 104 10.57 -12.59 4.69
C GLN A 104 9.08 -12.43 4.96
N GLY A 105 8.36 -13.53 5.24
CA GLY A 105 6.94 -13.50 5.60
C GLY A 105 6.68 -12.67 6.85
N ASP A 106 7.51 -12.86 7.89
CA ASP A 106 7.47 -12.04 9.11
C ASP A 106 7.71 -10.57 8.79
N THR A 107 8.80 -10.23 8.11
CA THR A 107 9.12 -8.83 7.77
C THR A 107 7.99 -8.16 6.99
N LEU A 108 7.44 -8.84 5.99
CA LEU A 108 6.34 -8.30 5.18
C LEU A 108 5.06 -8.12 6.01
N TYR A 109 4.75 -9.09 6.88
CA TYR A 109 3.61 -9.00 7.77
C TYR A 109 3.74 -7.84 8.75
N GLN A 110 4.88 -7.70 9.42
CA GLN A 110 5.13 -6.60 10.36
C GLN A 110 5.08 -5.24 9.66
N THR A 111 5.54 -5.16 8.42
CA THR A 111 5.56 -3.91 7.65
C THR A 111 4.18 -3.48 7.17
N PHE A 112 3.37 -4.41 6.66
CA PHE A 112 2.14 -4.06 5.94
C PHE A 112 0.85 -4.45 6.68
N CYS A 113 0.89 -5.45 7.54
CA CYS A 113 -0.31 -6.05 8.12
C CYS A 113 -0.47 -5.73 9.61
N ALA A 114 0.64 -5.74 10.38
CA ALA A 114 0.63 -5.58 11.82
C ALA A 114 0.10 -4.22 12.28
N VAL A 115 0.18 -3.19 11.44
CA VAL A 115 -0.38 -1.85 11.75
C VAL A 115 -1.88 -1.90 12.06
N CYS A 116 -2.62 -2.82 11.45
CA CYS A 116 -4.03 -3.06 11.72
C CYS A 116 -4.26 -4.35 12.52
N HIS A 117 -3.64 -5.45 12.09
CA HIS A 117 -3.91 -6.77 12.66
C HIS A 117 -3.11 -7.10 13.93
N GLY A 118 -2.16 -6.23 14.32
CA GLY A 118 -1.26 -6.48 15.45
C GLY A 118 -0.15 -7.48 15.12
N PRO A 119 0.96 -7.46 15.88
CA PRO A 119 2.12 -8.32 15.62
C PRO A 119 1.81 -9.81 15.76
N THR A 120 0.81 -10.16 16.56
CA THR A 120 0.35 -11.52 16.81
C THR A 120 -0.91 -11.92 16.03
N GLY A 121 -1.46 -10.99 15.24
CA GLY A 121 -2.72 -11.23 14.52
C GLY A 121 -3.98 -11.08 15.34
N ALA A 122 -3.91 -10.46 16.51
CA ALA A 122 -5.04 -10.30 17.43
C ALA A 122 -6.02 -9.17 17.03
N GLY A 123 -5.72 -8.38 16.00
CA GLY A 123 -6.52 -7.22 15.60
C GLY A 123 -6.26 -5.95 16.41
N ASP A 124 -5.24 -5.98 17.24
CA ASP A 124 -4.86 -4.97 18.24
C ASP A 124 -3.73 -4.04 17.75
N GLY A 125 -3.50 -3.98 16.44
CA GLY A 125 -2.54 -3.03 15.87
C GLY A 125 -2.91 -1.57 16.17
N PRO A 126 -1.95 -0.63 16.07
CA PRO A 126 -2.17 0.78 16.43
C PRO A 126 -3.39 1.43 15.74
N VAL A 127 -3.72 0.96 14.54
CA VAL A 127 -4.88 1.43 13.76
C VAL A 127 -6.05 0.44 13.80
N GLY A 128 -5.82 -0.76 14.33
CA GLY A 128 -6.80 -1.86 14.35
C GLY A 128 -8.17 -1.47 14.89
N PRO A 129 -8.25 -0.88 16.10
CA PRO A 129 -9.53 -0.49 16.69
C PRO A 129 -10.30 0.55 15.87
N GLN A 130 -9.62 1.48 15.21
CA GLN A 130 -10.25 2.55 14.42
C GLN A 130 -10.89 2.03 13.12
N VAL A 131 -10.32 0.96 12.55
CA VAL A 131 -10.79 0.36 11.30
C VAL A 131 -11.53 -0.96 11.53
N ALA A 132 -11.79 -1.32 12.77
CA ALA A 132 -12.41 -2.60 13.17
C ALA A 132 -11.69 -3.80 12.52
N ALA A 133 -10.36 -3.83 12.61
CA ALA A 133 -9.55 -4.89 12.05
C ALA A 133 -9.89 -6.22 12.72
N LEU A 134 -10.28 -7.20 11.90
CA LEU A 134 -10.65 -8.53 12.43
C LEU A 134 -9.39 -9.28 12.86
N PRO A 135 -9.44 -9.98 14.01
CA PRO A 135 -8.37 -10.87 14.43
C PRO A 135 -8.18 -12.02 13.43
N LEU A 136 -6.93 -12.30 13.08
CA LEU A 136 -6.55 -13.35 12.14
C LEU A 136 -6.41 -14.74 12.80
N ILE A 137 -6.40 -14.78 14.13
CA ILE A 137 -6.18 -16.00 14.92
C ILE A 137 -7.48 -16.70 15.39
N THR A 138 -8.64 -16.19 14.98
CA THR A 138 -9.96 -16.77 15.31
C THR A 138 -10.27 -18.01 14.49
N ASP A 139 -11.19 -18.86 14.96
CA ASP A 139 -11.65 -20.05 14.24
C ASP A 139 -12.24 -19.69 12.87
N ARG A 140 -12.96 -18.56 12.80
CA ARG A 140 -13.47 -18.04 11.53
C ARG A 140 -12.34 -17.73 10.53
N ALA A 141 -11.28 -17.09 10.98
CA ALA A 141 -10.15 -16.75 10.13
C ALA A 141 -9.34 -18.01 9.74
N ARG A 142 -9.28 -19.01 10.61
CA ARG A 142 -8.64 -20.31 10.31
C ARG A 142 -9.40 -21.10 9.24
N ALA A 143 -10.72 -20.96 9.19
CA ALA A 143 -11.57 -21.65 8.21
C ALA A 143 -11.40 -21.13 6.78
N PHE A 144 -10.83 -19.96 6.57
CA PHE A 144 -10.57 -19.46 5.22
C PHE A 144 -9.45 -20.26 4.54
N SER A 145 -9.61 -20.53 3.25
CA SER A 145 -8.56 -21.16 2.42
C SER A 145 -7.35 -20.24 2.27
N ASP A 146 -6.19 -20.81 1.95
CA ASP A 146 -4.99 -20.03 1.63
C ASP A 146 -5.22 -19.13 0.42
N GLY A 147 -5.93 -19.63 -0.59
CA GLY A 147 -6.33 -18.87 -1.77
C GLY A 147 -7.22 -17.68 -1.44
N TYR A 148 -8.12 -17.84 -0.47
CA TYR A 148 -8.94 -16.73 0.01
C TYR A 148 -8.10 -15.65 0.70
N LEU A 149 -7.20 -16.03 1.61
CA LEU A 149 -6.29 -15.10 2.28
C LEU A 149 -5.39 -14.36 1.27
N TYR A 150 -4.83 -15.09 0.31
CA TYR A 150 -4.03 -14.52 -0.77
C TYR A 150 -4.81 -13.48 -1.59
N SER A 151 -6.04 -13.81 -1.97
CA SER A 151 -6.91 -12.94 -2.75
C SER A 151 -7.34 -11.71 -1.94
N TYR A 152 -7.55 -11.89 -0.63
CA TYR A 152 -7.88 -10.78 0.27
C TYR A 152 -6.71 -9.77 0.38
N ILE A 153 -5.48 -10.24 0.41
CA ILE A 153 -4.29 -9.37 0.37
C ILE A 153 -4.20 -8.66 -0.98
N ARG A 154 -4.48 -9.38 -2.07
CA ARG A 154 -4.35 -8.83 -3.42
C ARG A 154 -5.40 -7.78 -3.74
N TYR A 155 -6.66 -8.06 -3.49
CA TYR A 155 -7.79 -7.24 -3.95
C TYR A 155 -8.42 -6.42 -2.83
N GLY A 156 -8.14 -6.76 -1.58
CA GLY A 156 -8.77 -6.12 -0.45
C GLY A 156 -10.20 -6.60 -0.20
N GLY A 157 -10.89 -5.89 0.67
CA GLY A 157 -12.28 -6.13 1.02
C GLY A 157 -13.00 -4.84 1.38
N PHE A 158 -14.12 -4.95 2.07
CA PHE A 158 -14.92 -3.78 2.43
C PHE A 158 -14.19 -2.79 3.33
N LEU A 159 -13.41 -3.28 4.30
CA LEU A 159 -12.63 -2.44 5.22
C LEU A 159 -11.12 -2.49 4.93
N MET A 160 -10.63 -3.62 4.47
CA MET A 160 -9.22 -3.82 4.21
C MET A 160 -8.87 -3.32 2.80
N PRO A 161 -7.93 -2.37 2.64
CA PRO A 161 -7.48 -1.93 1.33
C PRO A 161 -6.73 -3.03 0.58
N SER A 162 -6.63 -2.88 -0.75
CA SER A 162 -5.79 -3.76 -1.59
C SER A 162 -4.31 -3.51 -1.32
N TYR A 163 -3.55 -4.60 -1.20
CA TYR A 163 -2.08 -4.59 -1.14
C TYR A 163 -1.44 -5.20 -2.39
N GLY A 164 -2.23 -5.44 -3.44
CA GLY A 164 -1.79 -6.09 -4.67
C GLY A 164 -0.57 -5.45 -5.32
N ASP A 165 -0.46 -4.13 -5.29
CA ASP A 165 0.64 -3.39 -5.90
C ASP A 165 1.90 -3.35 -5.02
N ARG A 166 1.76 -3.47 -3.71
CA ARG A 166 2.87 -3.41 -2.74
C ARG A 166 3.48 -4.78 -2.48
N VAL A 167 2.63 -5.78 -2.37
CA VAL A 167 3.05 -7.17 -2.12
C VAL A 167 2.65 -8.01 -3.33
N ARG A 168 3.62 -8.53 -4.07
CA ARG A 168 3.39 -9.21 -5.36
C ARG A 168 3.80 -10.67 -5.33
N GLY A 169 3.14 -11.49 -6.13
CA GLY A 169 3.51 -12.86 -6.39
C GLY A 169 3.72 -13.70 -5.13
N ASN A 170 4.84 -14.38 -5.08
CA ASN A 170 5.17 -15.27 -3.96
C ASN A 170 5.25 -14.57 -2.60
N ALA A 171 5.55 -13.27 -2.57
CA ALA A 171 5.59 -12.51 -1.31
C ALA A 171 4.24 -12.53 -0.57
N ARG A 172 3.11 -12.62 -1.28
CA ARG A 172 1.80 -12.80 -0.63
C ARG A 172 1.67 -14.18 0.01
N TRP A 173 2.18 -15.22 -0.63
CA TRP A 173 2.19 -16.57 -0.06
C TRP A 173 3.05 -16.66 1.19
N GLU A 174 4.16 -15.92 1.23
CA GLU A 174 4.99 -15.81 2.44
C GLU A 174 4.19 -15.19 3.61
N ILE A 175 3.41 -14.14 3.34
CA ILE A 175 2.51 -13.57 4.34
C ILE A 175 1.44 -14.58 4.76
N VAL A 176 0.82 -15.30 3.84
CA VAL A 176 -0.19 -16.33 4.16
C VAL A 176 0.41 -17.39 5.08
N ASN A 177 1.60 -17.90 4.77
CA ASN A 177 2.30 -18.87 5.62
C ASN A 177 2.62 -18.29 7.01
N TYR A 178 3.02 -17.04 7.08
CA TYR A 178 3.26 -16.38 8.37
C TYR A 178 1.97 -16.26 9.18
N VAL A 179 0.86 -15.86 8.56
CA VAL A 179 -0.47 -15.83 9.22
C VAL A 179 -0.84 -17.23 9.74
N ARG A 180 -0.59 -18.30 8.96
CA ARG A 180 -0.82 -19.68 9.42
C ARG A 180 0.03 -20.02 10.65
N SER A 181 1.27 -19.58 10.70
CA SER A 181 2.12 -19.77 11.88
C SER A 181 1.59 -19.05 13.11
N LEU A 182 1.06 -17.82 12.96
CA LEU A 182 0.41 -17.10 14.06
C LEU A 182 -0.84 -17.84 14.55
N GLN A 183 -1.62 -18.41 13.64
CA GLN A 183 -2.80 -19.21 13.97
C GLN A 183 -2.44 -20.47 14.77
N VAL A 184 -1.35 -21.14 14.39
CA VAL A 184 -0.84 -22.33 15.11
C VAL A 184 -0.32 -21.93 16.51
N ALA A 185 0.47 -20.86 16.59
CA ALA A 185 0.99 -20.35 17.86
C ALA A 185 -0.14 -19.99 18.85
N ALA A 186 -1.17 -19.30 18.37
CA ALA A 186 -2.32 -18.93 19.17
C ALA A 186 -3.13 -20.14 19.64
N ALA A 187 -3.29 -21.16 18.79
CA ALA A 187 -3.95 -22.42 19.19
C ALA A 187 -3.18 -23.15 20.28
N SER A 188 -1.86 -23.19 20.16
CA SER A 188 -0.99 -23.83 21.17
C SER A 188 -1.01 -23.07 22.51
N ALA A 189 -1.07 -21.74 22.48
CA ALA A 189 -1.16 -20.92 23.69
C ALA A 189 -2.49 -21.08 24.40
N GLY A 190 -3.59 -21.25 23.67
CA GLY A 190 -4.93 -21.53 24.23
C GLY A 190 -5.11 -22.97 24.74
N ALA A 191 -4.24 -23.88 24.31
CA ALA A 191 -4.25 -25.29 24.71
C ALA A 191 -3.33 -25.59 25.92
N THR A 192 -2.97 -24.60 26.73
CA THR A 192 -2.22 -24.86 27.98
C THR A 192 -3.04 -25.85 28.83
N PRO A 193 -2.52 -27.05 29.19
CA PRO A 193 -3.26 -28.01 30.01
C PRO A 193 -3.57 -27.33 31.34
N GLY A 194 -4.85 -27.10 31.59
CA GLY A 194 -5.29 -26.73 32.92
C GLY A 194 -4.69 -27.73 33.89
N GLY A 195 -3.95 -27.25 34.87
CA GLY A 195 -3.27 -28.07 35.84
C GLY A 195 -4.23 -29.07 36.45
N ALA A 196 -3.82 -30.33 36.42
CA ALA A 196 -4.35 -31.33 37.32
C ALA A 196 -4.08 -30.88 38.77
N ASN A 197 -5.12 -30.55 39.48
CA ASN A 197 -5.17 -30.61 40.93
C ASN A 197 -6.07 -31.75 41.30
#